data_daec5a5af9a727168f30fbbd91e42631
#
_entry.id   daec5a5af9a727168f30fbbd91e42631
#
_cell.length_a   1.000
_cell.length_b   1.000
_cell.length_c   1.000
_cell.angle_alpha   90.00
_cell.angle_beta   90.00
_cell.angle_gamma   90.00
#
_symmetry.space_group_name_H-M   'P 1'
#
loop_
_entity.id
_entity.type
_entity.pdbx_description
1 polymer ?
#
loop_
_entity_poly.entity_id
_entity_poly.type
_entity_poly.pdbx_seq_one_letter_code
_entity_poly.pdbx_strand_id
1 'polypeptide(L)'
;MAGLNVSLSFFFATFALCQVARRASKALLPAGAYASFAREALRMLAELGPWAGGFGRDVLLTLVFLLFLAHGATCDGAWANPTVSLQELLLAEASLPGALLQLAAQGLGVQAACALTRLCWAWELSDLHLLQSLMDAHCSSALRTSVPHGALVEAACAFAFHLTLLRFRNSLPVYRVPAVALLVTVMAYAAGPLTSAFFNPTLATWVTFRCSGHTVLEYAQVYWLGPLAGMVLAVLLYHGRLPRLFRRNLLYSQRSKYRTPRRKPAPGPGAAQTPAEGRSSWEPGAEGAQTRTPLSPKTCCQ
;
A
#
# COMPACT_ATOMS: atom_id res chain seq x y z
N MET A 1 -30.71 6.01 -16.20
CA MET A 1 -30.79 6.52 -14.81
C MET A 1 -31.00 5.39 -13.81
N ALA A 2 -31.95 4.45 -14.03
CA ALA A 2 -32.21 3.35 -13.09
C ALA A 2 -30.99 2.50 -12.77
N GLY A 3 -30.19 2.11 -13.77
CA GLY A 3 -29.00 1.27 -13.56
C GLY A 3 -27.93 1.93 -12.68
N LEU A 4 -27.71 3.25 -12.81
CA LEU A 4 -26.77 3.97 -11.96
C LEU A 4 -27.25 3.99 -10.50
N ASN A 5 -28.52 4.25 -10.28
CA ASN A 5 -29.09 4.25 -8.93
C ASN A 5 -28.99 2.89 -8.25
N VAL A 6 -29.27 1.80 -8.98
CA VAL A 6 -29.12 0.44 -8.47
C VAL A 6 -27.66 0.11 -8.15
N SER A 7 -26.70 0.46 -9.03
CA SER A 7 -25.28 0.22 -8.80
C SER A 7 -24.74 1.03 -7.61
N LEU A 8 -25.15 2.31 -7.48
CA LEU A 8 -24.78 3.13 -6.34
C LEU A 8 -25.41 2.62 -5.04
N SER A 9 -26.68 2.20 -5.08
CA SER A 9 -27.35 1.61 -3.90
C SER A 9 -26.65 0.34 -3.43
N PHE A 10 -26.27 -0.54 -4.35
CA PHE A 10 -25.49 -1.74 -4.05
C PHE A 10 -24.13 -1.38 -3.44
N PHE A 11 -23.42 -0.40 -4.01
CA PHE A 11 -22.16 0.09 -3.46
C PHE A 11 -22.31 0.58 -2.03
N PHE A 12 -23.26 1.49 -1.77
CA PHE A 12 -23.47 2.05 -0.44
C PHE A 12 -23.91 0.98 0.56
N ALA A 13 -24.79 0.05 0.16
CA ALA A 13 -25.21 -1.05 1.02
C ALA A 13 -24.05 -1.97 1.37
N THR A 14 -23.24 -2.38 0.39
CA THR A 14 -22.05 -3.23 0.60
C THR A 14 -21.01 -2.50 1.46
N PHE A 15 -20.76 -1.23 1.18
CA PHE A 15 -19.84 -0.41 1.96
C PHE A 15 -20.31 -0.26 3.43
N ALA A 16 -21.59 0.06 3.65
CA ALA A 16 -22.15 0.17 4.99
C ALA A 16 -22.08 -1.16 5.75
N LEU A 17 -22.43 -2.27 5.10
CA LEU A 17 -22.33 -3.62 5.69
C LEU A 17 -20.88 -3.93 6.10
N CYS A 18 -19.91 -3.65 5.23
CA CYS A 18 -18.49 -3.85 5.53
C CYS A 18 -18.02 -2.95 6.68
N GLN A 19 -18.52 -1.70 6.79
CA GLN A 19 -18.19 -0.81 7.90
C GLN A 19 -18.76 -1.32 9.23
N VAL A 20 -20.01 -1.79 9.24
CA VAL A 20 -20.65 -2.39 10.41
C VAL A 20 -19.90 -3.65 10.84
N ALA A 21 -19.61 -4.56 9.89
CA ALA A 21 -18.86 -5.77 10.17
C ALA A 21 -17.45 -5.50 10.70
N ARG A 22 -16.75 -4.47 10.21
CA ARG A 22 -15.45 -4.06 10.75
C ARG A 22 -15.54 -3.47 12.15
N ARG A 23 -16.56 -2.67 12.45
CA ARG A 23 -16.79 -2.17 13.81
C ARG A 23 -17.11 -3.32 14.77
N ALA A 24 -17.96 -4.25 14.34
CA ALA A 24 -18.27 -5.45 15.12
C ALA A 24 -17.02 -6.32 15.35
N SER A 25 -16.21 -6.56 14.32
CA SER A 25 -14.97 -7.33 14.47
C SER A 25 -13.96 -6.67 15.41
N LYS A 26 -13.85 -5.33 15.40
CA LYS A 26 -13.03 -4.59 16.37
C LYS A 26 -13.53 -4.72 17.81
N ALA A 27 -14.85 -4.78 18.02
CA ALA A 27 -15.44 -4.90 19.33
C ALA A 27 -15.39 -6.34 19.89
N LEU A 28 -15.49 -7.35 18.99
CA LEU A 28 -15.63 -8.74 19.37
C LEU A 28 -14.31 -9.53 19.32
N LEU A 29 -13.37 -9.13 18.46
CA LEU A 29 -12.11 -9.85 18.30
C LEU A 29 -10.98 -9.14 19.07
N PRO A 30 -10.14 -9.91 19.77
CA PRO A 30 -8.95 -9.35 20.42
C PRO A 30 -8.02 -8.72 19.39
N ALA A 31 -7.34 -7.64 19.78
CA ALA A 31 -6.35 -6.99 18.94
C ALA A 31 -5.26 -7.99 18.55
N GLY A 32 -5.13 -8.29 17.26
CA GLY A 32 -4.16 -9.27 16.76
C GLY A 32 -4.46 -9.75 15.35
N ALA A 33 -3.97 -10.95 15.03
CA ALA A 33 -4.03 -11.54 13.70
C ALA A 33 -5.45 -11.68 13.14
N TYR A 34 -6.42 -12.07 13.97
CA TYR A 34 -7.82 -12.24 13.53
C TYR A 34 -8.52 -10.92 13.20
N ALA A 35 -8.24 -9.85 13.96
CA ALA A 35 -8.76 -8.53 13.65
C ALA A 35 -8.15 -7.97 12.35
N SER A 36 -6.87 -8.25 12.08
CA SER A 36 -6.20 -7.91 10.82
C SER A 36 -6.79 -8.70 9.65
N PHE A 37 -7.00 -10.02 9.82
CA PHE A 37 -7.66 -10.87 8.84
C PHE A 37 -9.03 -10.33 8.45
N ALA A 38 -9.89 -10.03 9.41
CA ALA A 38 -11.24 -9.50 9.15
C ALA A 38 -11.20 -8.16 8.41
N ARG A 39 -10.26 -7.28 8.76
CA ARG A 39 -10.10 -5.98 8.07
C ARG A 39 -9.73 -6.13 6.60
N GLU A 40 -8.76 -7.01 6.29
CA GLU A 40 -8.31 -7.26 4.92
C GLU A 40 -9.43 -7.91 4.08
N ALA A 41 -10.11 -8.93 4.60
CA ALA A 41 -11.20 -9.60 3.90
C ALA A 41 -12.37 -8.65 3.60
N LEU A 42 -12.78 -7.84 4.58
CA LEU A 42 -13.87 -6.87 4.42
C LEU A 42 -13.50 -5.71 3.50
N ARG A 43 -12.22 -5.34 3.43
CA ARG A 43 -11.77 -4.35 2.47
C ARG A 43 -11.87 -4.88 1.05
N MET A 44 -11.38 -6.08 0.78
CA MET A 44 -11.45 -6.69 -0.54
C MET A 44 -12.91 -6.84 -1.01
N LEU A 45 -13.82 -7.21 -0.09
CA LEU A 45 -15.25 -7.26 -0.38
C LEU A 45 -15.79 -5.90 -0.82
N ALA A 46 -15.37 -4.82 -0.17
CA ALA A 46 -15.80 -3.46 -0.52
C ALA A 46 -15.18 -2.95 -1.84
N GLU A 47 -13.99 -3.40 -2.22
CA GLU A 47 -13.35 -2.98 -3.48
C GLU A 47 -14.00 -3.59 -4.73
N LEU A 48 -14.49 -4.82 -4.67
CA LEU A 48 -15.10 -5.49 -5.83
C LEU A 48 -16.59 -5.18 -6.02
N GLY A 49 -17.25 -4.70 -4.97
CA GLY A 49 -18.70 -4.41 -5.01
C GLY A 49 -19.14 -3.38 -6.05
N PRO A 50 -18.44 -2.26 -6.26
CA PRO A 50 -18.91 -1.19 -7.14
C PRO A 50 -18.32 -1.28 -8.54
N TRP A 51 -18.92 -2.08 -9.43
CA TRP A 51 -18.57 -2.04 -10.85
C TRP A 51 -19.42 -1.00 -11.57
N ALA A 52 -18.80 0.13 -11.94
CA ALA A 52 -19.42 1.22 -12.68
C ALA A 52 -19.20 1.10 -14.21
N GLY A 53 -18.86 -0.08 -14.71
CA GLY A 53 -18.70 -0.33 -16.14
C GLY A 53 -20.01 -0.06 -16.88
N GLY A 54 -20.00 0.81 -17.88
CA GLY A 54 -21.18 1.20 -18.65
C GLY A 54 -21.61 2.66 -18.49
N PHE A 55 -21.08 3.40 -17.51
CA PHE A 55 -21.41 4.82 -17.27
C PHE A 55 -20.42 5.82 -17.89
N GLY A 56 -19.43 5.32 -18.63
CA GLY A 56 -18.41 6.15 -19.24
C GLY A 56 -17.16 6.32 -18.35
N ARG A 57 -16.06 6.70 -19.00
CA ARG A 57 -14.74 6.76 -18.37
C ARG A 57 -14.66 7.81 -17.25
N ASP A 58 -15.29 8.96 -17.43
CA ASP A 58 -15.19 10.07 -16.48
C ASP A 58 -15.91 9.74 -15.17
N VAL A 59 -17.09 9.10 -15.26
CA VAL A 59 -17.82 8.61 -14.09
C VAL A 59 -17.00 7.53 -13.37
N LEU A 60 -16.42 6.58 -14.12
CA LEU A 60 -15.57 5.54 -13.54
C LEU A 60 -14.39 6.14 -12.78
N LEU A 61 -13.65 7.09 -13.37
CA LEU A 61 -12.51 7.74 -12.73
C LEU A 61 -12.90 8.53 -11.49
N THR A 62 -14.03 9.23 -11.54
CA THR A 62 -14.57 9.94 -10.39
C THR A 62 -14.92 8.97 -9.25
N LEU A 63 -15.57 7.85 -9.57
CA LEU A 63 -15.91 6.82 -8.58
C LEU A 63 -14.67 6.14 -8.01
N VAL A 64 -13.64 5.87 -8.81
CA VAL A 64 -12.36 5.33 -8.34
C VAL A 64 -11.70 6.30 -7.36
N PHE A 65 -11.65 7.59 -7.70
CA PHE A 65 -11.11 8.61 -6.79
C PHE A 65 -11.84 8.65 -5.45
N LEU A 66 -13.18 8.73 -5.48
CA LEU A 66 -14.02 8.76 -4.27
C LEU A 66 -13.91 7.47 -3.46
N LEU A 67 -13.84 6.31 -4.13
CA LEU A 67 -13.64 5.01 -3.49
C LEU A 67 -12.34 4.97 -2.70
N PHE A 68 -11.22 5.38 -3.31
CA PHE A 68 -9.93 5.38 -2.63
C PHE A 68 -9.85 6.42 -1.52
N LEU A 69 -10.52 7.56 -1.63
CA LEU A 69 -10.70 8.50 -0.52
C LEU A 69 -11.45 7.87 0.65
N ALA A 70 -12.60 7.26 0.37
CA ALA A 70 -13.42 6.61 1.40
C ALA A 70 -12.68 5.45 2.07
N HIS A 71 -12.03 4.58 1.29
CA HIS A 71 -11.25 3.46 1.80
C HIS A 71 -10.04 3.93 2.61
N GLY A 72 -9.29 4.90 2.11
CA GLY A 72 -8.13 5.44 2.81
C GLY A 72 -8.49 6.07 4.15
N ALA A 73 -9.68 6.69 4.24
CA ALA A 73 -10.18 7.29 5.48
C ALA A 73 -10.77 6.27 6.46
N THR A 74 -11.29 5.13 5.97
CA THR A 74 -12.11 4.23 6.80
C THR A 74 -11.55 2.84 7.02
N CYS A 75 -10.55 2.39 6.21
CA CYS A 75 -10.08 1.00 6.24
C CYS A 75 -8.93 0.72 7.22
N ASP A 76 -8.59 1.65 8.11
CA ASP A 76 -7.64 1.41 9.21
C ASP A 76 -6.30 0.78 8.78
N GLY A 77 -5.78 1.16 7.62
CA GLY A 77 -4.51 0.65 7.07
C GLY A 77 -4.57 -0.70 6.38
N ALA A 78 -5.75 -1.33 6.22
CA ALA A 78 -5.89 -2.49 5.35
C ALA A 78 -5.75 -2.07 3.87
N TRP A 79 -4.94 -2.78 3.09
CA TRP A 79 -4.64 -2.40 1.70
C TRP A 79 -5.28 -3.33 0.68
N ALA A 80 -5.69 -4.54 1.10
CA ALA A 80 -6.27 -5.58 0.24
C ALA A 80 -5.45 -5.88 -1.03
N ASN A 81 -4.13 -5.75 -0.92
CA ASN A 81 -3.19 -5.94 -2.01
C ASN A 81 -2.00 -6.78 -1.52
N PRO A 82 -1.73 -7.96 -2.09
CA PRO A 82 -0.69 -8.87 -1.64
C PRO A 82 0.71 -8.25 -1.77
N THR A 83 0.94 -7.35 -2.73
CA THR A 83 2.25 -6.70 -2.86
C THR A 83 2.53 -5.75 -1.68
N VAL A 84 1.49 -5.16 -1.06
CA VAL A 84 1.67 -4.36 0.16
C VAL A 84 1.99 -5.24 1.36
N SER A 85 1.29 -6.36 1.54
CA SER A 85 1.60 -7.33 2.61
C SER A 85 3.02 -7.89 2.48
N LEU A 86 3.48 -8.13 1.26
CA LEU A 86 4.86 -8.55 0.99
C LEU A 86 5.86 -7.41 1.23
N GLN A 87 5.51 -6.17 0.90
CA GLN A 87 6.33 -4.99 1.23
C GLN A 87 6.52 -4.87 2.75
N GLU A 88 5.45 -4.98 3.55
CA GLU A 88 5.52 -4.94 5.01
C GLU A 88 6.40 -6.07 5.57
N LEU A 89 6.33 -7.27 4.98
CA LEU A 89 7.20 -8.39 5.32
C LEU A 89 8.68 -8.08 4.99
N LEU A 90 8.97 -7.55 3.80
CA LEU A 90 10.34 -7.17 3.39
C LEU A 90 10.93 -6.05 4.26
N LEU A 91 10.09 -5.19 4.79
CA LEU A 91 10.49 -4.12 5.71
C LEU A 91 10.59 -4.59 7.17
N ALA A 92 10.33 -5.87 7.43
CA ALA A 92 10.25 -6.45 8.78
C ALA A 92 9.20 -5.79 9.70
N GLU A 93 8.14 -5.23 9.10
CA GLU A 93 7.02 -4.62 9.81
C GLU A 93 5.92 -5.63 10.12
N ALA A 94 5.81 -6.66 9.28
CA ALA A 94 4.92 -7.80 9.47
C ALA A 94 5.72 -9.07 9.73
N SER A 95 5.20 -9.95 10.58
CA SER A 95 5.72 -11.31 10.72
C SER A 95 5.28 -12.18 9.56
N LEU A 96 6.06 -13.23 9.22
CA LEU A 96 5.67 -14.17 8.16
C LEU A 96 4.28 -14.80 8.39
N PRO A 97 3.92 -15.29 9.59
CA PRO A 97 2.55 -15.77 9.83
C PRO A 97 1.49 -14.68 9.63
N GLY A 98 1.78 -13.44 10.03
CA GLY A 98 0.89 -12.29 9.81
C GLY A 98 0.67 -12.00 8.34
N ALA A 99 1.72 -11.96 7.53
CA ALA A 99 1.65 -11.75 6.10
C ALA A 99 0.86 -12.87 5.39
N LEU A 100 1.12 -14.13 5.75
CA LEU A 100 0.36 -15.27 5.21
C LEU A 100 -1.14 -15.19 5.54
N LEU A 101 -1.47 -14.78 6.77
CA LEU A 101 -2.85 -14.59 7.19
C LEU A 101 -3.53 -13.45 6.42
N GLN A 102 -2.82 -12.35 6.15
CA GLN A 102 -3.33 -11.25 5.31
C GLN A 102 -3.59 -11.72 3.88
N LEU A 103 -2.68 -12.48 3.28
CA LEU A 103 -2.85 -13.04 1.94
C LEU A 103 -4.07 -13.98 1.86
N ALA A 104 -4.25 -14.85 2.86
CA ALA A 104 -5.42 -15.72 2.95
C ALA A 104 -6.73 -14.91 3.10
N ALA A 105 -6.70 -13.86 3.92
CA ALA A 105 -7.84 -12.95 4.10
C ALA A 105 -8.24 -12.24 2.81
N GLN A 106 -7.26 -11.77 2.03
CA GLN A 106 -7.48 -11.13 0.74
C GLN A 106 -8.10 -12.12 -0.26
N GLY A 107 -7.59 -13.34 -0.32
CA GLY A 107 -8.15 -14.40 -1.17
C GLY A 107 -9.59 -14.75 -0.83
N LEU A 108 -9.91 -14.95 0.44
CA LEU A 108 -11.28 -15.23 0.90
C LEU A 108 -12.21 -14.03 0.70
N GLY A 109 -11.70 -12.81 0.96
CA GLY A 109 -12.47 -11.59 0.77
C GLY A 109 -12.88 -11.37 -0.69
N VAL A 110 -11.96 -11.60 -1.63
CA VAL A 110 -12.27 -11.46 -3.06
C VAL A 110 -13.24 -12.54 -3.55
N GLN A 111 -13.13 -13.78 -3.06
CA GLN A 111 -14.11 -14.83 -3.38
C GLN A 111 -15.50 -14.46 -2.92
N ALA A 112 -15.62 -14.00 -1.67
CA ALA A 112 -16.89 -13.56 -1.12
C ALA A 112 -17.47 -12.36 -1.91
N ALA A 113 -16.62 -11.41 -2.30
CA ALA A 113 -17.02 -10.27 -3.11
C ALA A 113 -17.55 -10.67 -4.49
N CYS A 114 -16.85 -11.57 -5.19
CA CYS A 114 -17.29 -12.08 -6.48
C CYS A 114 -18.63 -12.85 -6.36
N ALA A 115 -18.79 -13.67 -5.33
CA ALA A 115 -20.04 -14.40 -5.08
C ALA A 115 -21.20 -13.43 -4.81
N LEU A 116 -21.00 -12.42 -3.97
CA LEU A 116 -22.00 -11.41 -3.66
C LEU A 116 -22.38 -10.57 -4.89
N THR A 117 -21.40 -10.19 -5.69
CA THR A 117 -21.61 -9.41 -6.92
C THR A 117 -22.43 -10.19 -7.93
N ARG A 118 -22.10 -11.47 -8.17
CA ARG A 118 -22.86 -12.36 -9.06
C ARG A 118 -24.28 -12.60 -8.56
N LEU A 119 -24.45 -12.78 -7.25
CA LEU A 119 -25.78 -12.89 -6.65
C LEU A 119 -26.61 -11.62 -6.89
N CYS A 120 -25.99 -10.45 -6.74
CA CYS A 120 -26.65 -9.17 -7.01
C CYS A 120 -27.06 -9.03 -8.49
N TRP A 121 -26.19 -9.43 -9.43
CA TRP A 121 -26.54 -9.43 -10.86
C TRP A 121 -27.66 -10.41 -11.20
N ALA A 122 -27.70 -11.57 -10.52
CA ALA A 122 -28.75 -12.56 -10.70
C ALA A 122 -30.14 -12.08 -10.26
N TRP A 123 -30.22 -11.01 -9.46
CA TRP A 123 -31.49 -10.38 -9.11
C TRP A 123 -32.08 -9.51 -10.24
N GLU A 124 -31.32 -9.24 -11.30
CA GLU A 124 -31.77 -8.50 -12.50
C GLU A 124 -32.48 -7.19 -12.18
N LEU A 125 -32.03 -6.46 -11.15
CA LEU A 125 -32.65 -5.22 -10.70
C LEU A 125 -32.54 -4.08 -11.72
N SER A 126 -31.77 -4.27 -12.78
CA SER A 126 -31.61 -3.32 -13.90
C SER A 126 -31.09 -4.05 -15.13
N ASP A 127 -31.31 -3.51 -16.33
CA ASP A 127 -30.78 -4.01 -17.61
C ASP A 127 -29.24 -4.13 -17.59
N LEU A 128 -28.56 -3.28 -16.79
CA LEU A 128 -27.13 -3.36 -16.59
C LEU A 128 -26.70 -4.64 -15.85
N HIS A 129 -27.49 -5.16 -14.93
CA HIS A 129 -27.19 -6.41 -14.23
C HIS A 129 -27.24 -7.59 -15.19
N LEU A 130 -28.23 -7.64 -16.08
CA LEU A 130 -28.32 -8.65 -17.14
C LEU A 130 -27.09 -8.56 -18.07
N LEU A 131 -26.74 -7.37 -18.53
CA LEU A 131 -25.56 -7.15 -19.38
C LEU A 131 -24.28 -7.58 -18.68
N GLN A 132 -24.09 -7.25 -17.41
CA GLN A 132 -22.91 -7.63 -16.62
C GLN A 132 -22.82 -9.13 -16.38
N SER A 133 -23.96 -9.80 -16.13
CA SER A 133 -24.04 -11.26 -16.03
C SER A 133 -23.63 -11.95 -17.32
N LEU A 134 -24.08 -11.45 -18.46
CA LEU A 134 -23.67 -11.94 -19.79
C LEU A 134 -22.18 -11.69 -20.07
N MET A 135 -21.65 -10.53 -19.69
CA MET A 135 -20.23 -10.20 -19.85
C MET A 135 -19.33 -11.02 -18.93
N ASP A 136 -19.77 -11.41 -17.72
CA ASP A 136 -19.02 -12.30 -16.83
C ASP A 136 -18.92 -13.72 -17.40
N ALA A 137 -19.99 -14.20 -18.05
CA ALA A 137 -20.00 -15.52 -18.70
C ALA A 137 -19.08 -15.59 -19.94
N HIS A 138 -18.93 -14.48 -20.67
CA HIS A 138 -18.13 -14.38 -21.90
C HIS A 138 -17.05 -13.30 -21.78
N CYS A 139 -16.32 -13.30 -20.65
CA CYS A 139 -15.35 -12.22 -20.40
C CYS A 139 -14.16 -12.27 -21.35
N SER A 140 -13.75 -11.09 -21.82
CA SER A 140 -12.52 -10.88 -22.58
C SER A 140 -11.38 -10.43 -21.65
N SER A 141 -10.14 -10.71 -22.07
CA SER A 141 -8.95 -10.31 -21.34
C SER A 141 -8.92 -8.82 -21.03
N ALA A 142 -8.50 -8.48 -19.81
CA ALA A 142 -8.15 -7.11 -19.43
C ALA A 142 -6.81 -6.65 -20.04
N LEU A 143 -5.97 -7.59 -20.46
CA LEU A 143 -4.70 -7.32 -21.14
C LEU A 143 -4.96 -7.03 -22.61
N ARG A 144 -4.75 -5.79 -23.02
CA ARG A 144 -4.97 -5.28 -24.38
C ARG A 144 -3.68 -4.87 -25.07
N THR A 145 -2.55 -5.37 -24.61
CA THR A 145 -1.22 -5.10 -25.13
C THR A 145 -0.37 -6.37 -25.08
N SER A 146 0.85 -6.33 -25.62
CA SER A 146 1.76 -7.48 -25.53
C SER A 146 2.14 -7.79 -24.08
N VAL A 147 2.39 -9.05 -23.77
CA VAL A 147 2.73 -9.53 -22.41
C VAL A 147 3.92 -8.78 -21.80
N PRO A 148 5.08 -8.58 -22.50
CA PRO A 148 6.19 -7.82 -21.93
C PRO A 148 5.84 -6.35 -21.65
N HIS A 149 5.09 -5.72 -22.54
CA HIS A 149 4.66 -4.34 -22.36
C HIS A 149 3.66 -4.22 -21.20
N GLY A 150 2.69 -5.14 -21.11
CA GLY A 150 1.75 -5.20 -20.00
C GLY A 150 2.45 -5.41 -18.65
N ALA A 151 3.44 -6.30 -18.58
CA ALA A 151 4.23 -6.50 -17.37
C ALA A 151 5.02 -5.24 -16.95
N LEU A 152 5.56 -4.51 -17.92
CA LEU A 152 6.23 -3.23 -17.67
C LEU A 152 5.26 -2.16 -17.16
N VAL A 153 4.07 -2.06 -17.74
CA VAL A 153 3.02 -1.11 -17.32
C VAL A 153 2.58 -1.40 -15.89
N GLU A 154 2.27 -2.66 -15.57
CA GLU A 154 1.89 -3.07 -14.21
C GLU A 154 3.04 -2.87 -13.21
N ALA A 155 4.29 -3.12 -13.61
CA ALA A 155 5.46 -2.84 -12.79
C ALA A 155 5.63 -1.34 -12.52
N ALA A 156 5.42 -0.48 -13.52
CA ALA A 156 5.49 0.97 -13.36
C ALA A 156 4.38 1.50 -12.43
N CYS A 157 3.15 1.00 -12.59
CA CYS A 157 2.04 1.34 -11.70
C CYS A 157 2.31 0.91 -10.26
N ALA A 158 2.75 -0.34 -10.05
CA ALA A 158 3.09 -0.84 -8.73
C ALA A 158 4.28 -0.08 -8.12
N PHE A 159 5.30 0.25 -8.91
CA PHE A 159 6.43 1.06 -8.45
C PHE A 159 5.98 2.43 -7.95
N ALA A 160 5.17 3.15 -8.73
CA ALA A 160 4.65 4.46 -8.35
C ALA A 160 3.77 4.38 -7.09
N PHE A 161 2.91 3.35 -7.02
CA PHE A 161 2.04 3.11 -5.87
C PHE A 161 2.84 2.85 -4.59
N HIS A 162 3.77 1.90 -4.62
CA HIS A 162 4.60 1.54 -3.47
C HIS A 162 5.54 2.67 -3.04
N LEU A 163 6.11 3.41 -4.00
CA LEU A 163 6.95 4.56 -3.70
C LEU A 163 6.14 5.66 -3.00
N THR A 164 4.90 5.89 -3.43
CA THR A 164 3.98 6.83 -2.79
C THR A 164 3.63 6.39 -1.37
N LEU A 165 3.30 5.11 -1.16
CA LEU A 165 3.04 4.58 0.18
C LEU A 165 4.24 4.78 1.11
N LEU A 166 5.44 4.47 0.66
CA LEU A 166 6.67 4.63 1.42
C LEU A 166 6.98 6.11 1.70
N ARG A 167 6.77 6.99 0.71
CA ARG A 167 7.04 8.44 0.84
C ARG A 167 6.10 9.11 1.85
N PHE A 168 4.83 8.72 1.83
CA PHE A 168 3.79 9.27 2.72
C PHE A 168 3.56 8.44 3.99
N ARG A 169 4.42 7.47 4.28
CA ARG A 169 4.25 6.56 5.41
C ARG A 169 4.07 7.30 6.75
N ASN A 170 4.90 8.30 6.99
CA ASN A 170 4.91 9.10 8.23
C ASN A 170 4.09 10.39 8.11
N SER A 171 3.35 10.57 7.01
CA SER A 171 2.52 11.74 6.80
C SER A 171 1.14 11.55 7.43
N LEU A 172 0.51 12.66 7.81
CA LEU A 172 -0.87 12.63 8.29
C LEU A 172 -1.82 12.03 7.25
N PRO A 173 -2.86 11.31 7.67
CA PRO A 173 -3.85 10.71 6.75
C PRO A 173 -4.46 11.72 5.77
N VAL A 174 -4.63 12.97 6.18
CA VAL A 174 -5.18 14.06 5.35
C VAL A 174 -4.35 14.32 4.09
N TYR A 175 -3.05 14.06 4.10
CA TYR A 175 -2.18 14.18 2.92
C TYR A 175 -2.00 12.85 2.19
N ARG A 176 -1.83 11.76 2.95
CA ARG A 176 -1.61 10.43 2.39
C ARG A 176 -2.79 9.92 1.58
N VAL A 177 -4.00 10.04 2.12
CA VAL A 177 -5.20 9.50 1.51
C VAL A 177 -5.49 10.15 0.15
N PRO A 178 -5.55 11.50 0.03
CA PRO A 178 -5.75 12.13 -1.28
C PRO A 178 -4.62 11.87 -2.27
N ALA A 179 -3.36 11.81 -1.81
CA ALA A 179 -2.22 11.52 -2.68
C ALA A 179 -2.33 10.12 -3.32
N VAL A 180 -2.70 9.11 -2.53
CA VAL A 180 -2.92 7.73 -3.04
C VAL A 180 -4.14 7.69 -3.95
N ALA A 181 -5.26 8.31 -3.58
CA ALA A 181 -6.47 8.34 -4.40
C ALA A 181 -6.21 9.00 -5.76
N LEU A 182 -5.52 10.14 -5.77
CA LEU A 182 -5.15 10.82 -7.01
C LEU A 182 -4.22 9.97 -7.88
N LEU A 183 -3.19 9.37 -7.29
CA LEU A 183 -2.25 8.51 -8.01
C LEU A 183 -2.98 7.33 -8.67
N VAL A 184 -3.84 6.62 -7.93
CA VAL A 184 -4.60 5.48 -8.46
C VAL A 184 -5.51 5.92 -9.60
N THR A 185 -6.16 7.07 -9.47
CA THR A 185 -7.01 7.63 -10.53
C THR A 185 -6.21 7.97 -11.79
N VAL A 186 -5.02 8.57 -11.64
CA VAL A 186 -4.12 8.86 -12.76
C VAL A 186 -3.65 7.56 -13.43
N MET A 187 -3.30 6.53 -12.65
CA MET A 187 -2.90 5.23 -13.19
C MET A 187 -4.07 4.54 -13.92
N ALA A 188 -5.29 4.60 -13.37
CA ALA A 188 -6.49 4.08 -14.01
C ALA A 188 -6.78 4.79 -15.35
N TYR A 189 -6.53 6.09 -15.42
CA TYR A 189 -6.66 6.86 -16.66
C TYR A 189 -5.59 6.47 -17.69
N ALA A 190 -4.32 6.43 -17.30
CA ALA A 190 -3.21 6.26 -18.21
C ALA A 190 -2.97 4.80 -18.64
N ALA A 191 -3.02 3.86 -17.69
CA ALA A 191 -2.71 2.45 -17.89
C ALA A 191 -3.96 1.57 -18.01
N GLY A 192 -5.13 2.06 -17.58
CA GLY A 192 -6.39 1.34 -17.68
C GLY A 192 -6.71 0.78 -19.06
N PRO A 193 -6.56 1.54 -20.14
CA PRO A 193 -6.78 1.05 -21.51
C PRO A 193 -5.85 -0.11 -21.93
N LEU A 194 -4.69 -0.28 -21.31
CA LEU A 194 -3.67 -1.27 -21.66
C LEU A 194 -3.79 -2.56 -20.85
N THR A 195 -3.94 -2.43 -19.52
CA THR A 195 -3.88 -3.56 -18.57
C THR A 195 -4.97 -3.52 -17.51
N SER A 196 -5.85 -2.52 -17.56
CA SER A 196 -6.78 -2.14 -16.48
C SER A 196 -6.10 -1.60 -15.21
N ALA A 197 -4.77 -1.42 -15.23
CA ALA A 197 -3.99 -0.85 -14.13
C ALA A 197 -4.32 -1.50 -12.78
N PHE A 198 -4.28 -2.81 -12.71
CA PHE A 198 -4.63 -3.51 -11.47
C PHE A 198 -3.60 -3.31 -10.38
N PHE A 199 -2.29 -3.38 -10.70
CA PHE A 199 -1.16 -3.41 -9.77
C PHE A 199 -1.44 -4.16 -8.45
N ASN A 200 -2.50 -4.94 -8.45
CA ASN A 200 -2.99 -5.80 -7.37
C ASN A 200 -3.17 -7.22 -7.90
N PRO A 201 -2.24 -8.14 -7.62
CA PRO A 201 -2.28 -9.51 -8.12
C PRO A 201 -3.57 -10.26 -7.77
N THR A 202 -4.07 -10.10 -6.53
CA THR A 202 -5.30 -10.77 -6.10
C THR A 202 -6.49 -10.29 -6.91
N LEU A 203 -6.65 -8.98 -7.07
CA LEU A 203 -7.74 -8.41 -7.86
C LEU A 203 -7.68 -8.88 -9.31
N ALA A 204 -6.51 -8.80 -9.95
CA ALA A 204 -6.31 -9.24 -11.32
C ALA A 204 -6.62 -10.72 -11.52
N THR A 205 -6.20 -11.59 -10.59
CA THR A 205 -6.44 -13.02 -10.66
C THR A 205 -7.94 -13.34 -10.74
N TRP A 206 -8.75 -12.67 -9.95
CA TRP A 206 -10.18 -12.92 -9.90
C TRP A 206 -10.96 -12.27 -11.04
N VAL A 207 -10.50 -11.13 -11.54
CA VAL A 207 -11.21 -10.39 -12.59
C VAL A 207 -10.86 -10.90 -13.98
N THR A 208 -9.58 -11.25 -14.27
CA THR A 208 -9.17 -11.51 -15.65
C THR A 208 -8.61 -12.90 -15.95
N PHE A 209 -8.15 -13.68 -14.96
CA PHE A 209 -7.50 -14.98 -15.23
C PHE A 209 -8.46 -16.05 -15.79
N ARG A 210 -9.76 -15.85 -15.65
CA ARG A 210 -10.78 -16.73 -16.22
C ARG A 210 -11.20 -16.33 -17.64
N CYS A 211 -10.78 -15.12 -18.06
CA CYS A 211 -11.19 -14.58 -19.34
C CYS A 211 -10.34 -15.15 -20.49
N SER A 212 -10.96 -15.27 -21.66
CA SER A 212 -10.28 -15.73 -22.87
C SER A 212 -9.27 -14.69 -23.38
N GLY A 213 -8.25 -15.13 -24.10
CA GLY A 213 -7.28 -14.29 -24.81
C GLY A 213 -5.83 -14.54 -24.43
N HIS A 214 -5.54 -14.96 -23.20
CA HIS A 214 -4.18 -15.25 -22.74
C HIS A 214 -4.14 -16.50 -21.87
N THR A 215 -2.98 -17.10 -21.76
CA THR A 215 -2.73 -18.23 -20.85
C THR A 215 -2.57 -17.75 -19.41
N VAL A 216 -2.80 -18.62 -18.44
CA VAL A 216 -2.60 -18.32 -17.01
C VAL A 216 -1.17 -17.89 -16.72
N LEU A 217 -0.17 -18.45 -17.45
CA LEU A 217 1.23 -18.09 -17.28
C LEU A 217 1.50 -16.65 -17.77
N GLU A 218 0.92 -16.24 -18.89
CA GLU A 218 1.03 -14.88 -19.41
C GLU A 218 0.38 -13.87 -18.45
N TYR A 219 -0.81 -14.19 -17.93
CA TYR A 219 -1.44 -13.37 -16.90
C TYR A 219 -0.59 -13.26 -15.63
N ALA A 220 0.03 -14.38 -15.20
CA ALA A 220 0.91 -14.35 -14.04
C ALA A 220 2.16 -13.50 -14.26
N GLN A 221 2.73 -13.52 -15.47
CA GLN A 221 3.86 -12.63 -15.82
C GLN A 221 3.46 -11.15 -15.72
N VAL A 222 2.29 -10.78 -16.23
CA VAL A 222 1.82 -9.39 -16.22
C VAL A 222 1.40 -8.97 -14.82
N TYR A 223 0.51 -9.72 -14.18
CA TYR A 223 -0.22 -9.26 -13.00
C TYR A 223 0.36 -9.73 -11.66
N TRP A 224 1.35 -10.65 -11.68
CA TRP A 224 2.10 -11.04 -10.48
C TRP A 224 3.55 -10.60 -10.55
N LEU A 225 4.30 -11.02 -11.58
CA LEU A 225 5.72 -10.65 -11.68
C LEU A 225 5.92 -9.16 -11.91
N GLY A 226 5.08 -8.51 -12.75
CA GLY A 226 5.12 -7.08 -12.98
C GLY A 226 5.01 -6.28 -11.67
N PRO A 227 3.87 -6.37 -10.95
CA PRO A 227 3.70 -5.66 -9.69
C PRO A 227 4.73 -6.00 -8.61
N LEU A 228 5.16 -7.26 -8.49
CA LEU A 228 6.22 -7.65 -7.55
C LEU A 228 7.55 -6.97 -7.88
N ALA A 229 7.93 -6.94 -9.15
CA ALA A 229 9.16 -6.26 -9.60
C ALA A 229 9.08 -4.75 -9.32
N GLY A 230 7.94 -4.11 -9.59
CA GLY A 230 7.71 -2.70 -9.28
C GLY A 230 7.82 -2.40 -7.79
N MET A 231 7.21 -3.22 -6.95
CA MET A 231 7.28 -3.11 -5.49
C MET A 231 8.71 -3.24 -4.98
N VAL A 232 9.45 -4.28 -5.40
CA VAL A 232 10.84 -4.49 -4.99
C VAL A 232 11.72 -3.30 -5.40
N LEU A 233 11.54 -2.78 -6.62
CA LEU A 233 12.26 -1.62 -7.11
C LEU A 233 11.96 -0.37 -6.27
N ALA A 234 10.73 -0.15 -5.87
CA ALA A 234 10.33 0.96 -4.99
C ALA A 234 10.99 0.86 -3.61
N VAL A 235 11.01 -0.32 -3.02
CA VAL A 235 11.67 -0.59 -1.73
C VAL A 235 13.18 -0.36 -1.83
N LEU A 236 13.83 -0.84 -2.88
CA LEU A 236 15.28 -0.65 -3.11
C LEU A 236 15.63 0.83 -3.30
N LEU A 237 14.80 1.57 -4.03
CA LEU A 237 14.99 3.01 -4.22
C LEU A 237 14.81 3.77 -2.90
N TYR A 238 13.76 3.48 -2.16
CA TYR A 238 13.45 4.13 -0.89
C TYR A 238 14.58 3.93 0.15
N HIS A 239 15.12 2.72 0.26
CA HIS A 239 16.24 2.41 1.15
C HIS A 239 17.60 2.92 0.66
N GLY A 240 17.66 3.62 -0.46
CA GLY A 240 18.91 4.16 -1.00
C GLY A 240 19.90 3.09 -1.45
N ARG A 241 19.47 1.86 -1.70
CA ARG A 241 20.34 0.78 -2.21
C ARG A 241 20.64 0.94 -3.69
N LEU A 242 19.70 1.48 -4.46
CA LEU A 242 19.92 1.80 -5.89
C LEU A 242 21.05 2.81 -6.12
N PRO A 243 21.19 3.92 -5.36
CA PRO A 243 22.33 4.82 -5.52
C PRO A 243 23.68 4.16 -5.26
N ARG A 244 23.75 3.10 -4.47
CA ARG A 244 25.00 2.33 -4.25
C ARG A 244 25.40 1.50 -5.46
N LEU A 245 24.45 0.98 -6.23
CA LEU A 245 24.71 0.33 -7.51
C LEU A 245 25.23 1.31 -8.56
N PHE A 246 24.69 2.53 -8.59
CA PHE A 246 25.13 3.57 -9.49
C PHE A 246 26.42 4.29 -9.07
N ARG A 247 26.85 4.18 -7.80
CA ARG A 247 28.14 4.72 -7.32
C ARG A 247 29.36 4.05 -7.95
N ARG A 248 29.21 2.86 -8.54
CA ARG A 248 30.23 2.20 -9.36
C ARG A 248 30.28 2.73 -10.80
N ASN A 249 29.38 3.61 -11.21
CA ASN A 249 29.36 4.18 -12.55
C ASN A 249 30.34 5.36 -12.61
N LEU A 250 31.19 5.40 -13.65
CA LEU A 250 32.27 6.39 -13.83
C LEU A 250 31.82 7.86 -13.71
N LEU A 251 30.60 8.17 -14.14
CA LEU A 251 30.03 9.53 -14.06
C LEU A 251 29.75 9.99 -12.61
N TYR A 252 29.46 9.08 -11.70
CA TYR A 252 29.25 9.42 -10.29
C TYR A 252 30.57 9.57 -9.53
N SER A 253 31.59 8.80 -9.93
CA SER A 253 32.95 8.89 -9.39
C SER A 253 33.60 10.24 -9.70
N GLN A 254 33.34 10.84 -10.86
CA GLN A 254 33.85 12.15 -11.22
C GLN A 254 33.23 13.29 -10.39
N ARG A 255 31.92 13.22 -10.09
CA ARG A 255 31.23 14.25 -9.30
C ARG A 255 31.70 14.32 -7.84
N SER A 256 32.23 13.24 -7.28
CA SER A 256 32.80 13.23 -5.93
C SER A 256 34.24 13.76 -5.86
N LYS A 257 34.99 13.69 -6.98
CA LYS A 257 36.36 14.23 -7.06
C LYS A 257 36.43 15.77 -7.04
N TYR A 258 35.33 16.44 -7.42
CA TYR A 258 35.25 17.91 -7.48
C TYR A 258 34.55 18.55 -6.27
N ARG A 259 34.25 17.78 -5.22
CA ARG A 259 33.77 18.36 -3.96
C ARG A 259 34.97 18.94 -3.22
N THR A 260 35.17 20.24 -3.34
CA THR A 260 36.14 20.98 -2.54
C THR A 260 36.00 20.59 -1.05
N PRO A 261 37.11 20.26 -0.37
CA PRO A 261 37.07 19.96 1.06
C PRO A 261 36.53 21.19 1.77
N ARG A 262 35.50 21.04 2.56
CA ARG A 262 35.01 22.09 3.45
C ARG A 262 36.16 22.44 4.38
N ARG A 263 36.78 23.62 4.21
CA ARG A 263 37.82 24.14 5.06
C ARG A 263 37.30 24.13 6.50
N LYS A 264 37.95 23.38 7.38
CA LYS A 264 37.68 23.49 8.82
C LYS A 264 37.87 24.95 9.23
N PRO A 265 36.99 25.57 10.04
CA PRO A 265 37.23 26.88 10.57
C PRO A 265 38.58 26.90 11.32
N ALA A 266 39.41 27.87 11.04
CA ALA A 266 40.63 28.06 11.78
C ALA A 266 40.29 28.31 13.25
N PRO A 267 41.09 27.80 14.22
CA PRO A 267 40.91 28.13 15.63
C PRO A 267 41.09 29.63 15.80
N GLY A 268 40.09 30.29 16.41
CA GLY A 268 40.14 31.71 16.72
C GLY A 268 41.34 32.02 17.63
N PRO A 269 42.01 33.19 17.47
CA PRO A 269 43.08 33.63 18.36
C PRO A 269 42.46 34.07 19.70
N GLY A 270 42.79 33.37 20.78
CA GLY A 270 42.45 33.85 22.12
C GLY A 270 42.05 32.79 23.13
N ALA A 271 43.01 31.98 23.57
CA ALA A 271 42.96 31.42 24.91
C ALA A 271 44.40 31.50 25.46
N ALA A 272 44.68 32.64 26.13
CA ALA A 272 45.89 32.84 26.90
C ALA A 272 45.94 31.81 28.01
N GLN A 273 47.09 31.15 28.12
CA GLN A 273 47.48 30.30 29.24
C GLN A 273 47.64 31.20 30.48
N THR A 274 46.96 30.84 31.55
CA THR A 274 47.28 31.29 32.91
C THR A 274 48.00 30.15 33.64
N PRO A 275 49.07 30.49 34.42
CA PRO A 275 49.98 29.49 35.01
C PRO A 275 49.37 28.81 36.24
N ALA A 276 49.86 27.60 36.47
CA ALA A 276 49.64 26.82 37.65
C ALA A 276 50.21 27.49 38.90
N GLU A 277 49.43 27.54 39.97
CA GLU A 277 49.93 27.68 41.32
C GLU A 277 49.30 26.60 42.20
N GLY A 278 50.15 25.84 42.89
CA GLY A 278 49.85 24.70 43.71
C GLY A 278 49.39 25.03 45.13
N ARG A 279 48.81 24.08 45.74
CA ARG A 279 49.03 23.64 47.13
C ARG A 279 47.93 22.66 47.57
N SER A 280 48.37 21.49 47.85
CA SER A 280 48.42 20.75 49.14
C SER A 280 47.07 20.31 49.75
N SER A 281 46.96 19.00 49.76
CA SER A 281 46.59 18.13 50.91
C SER A 281 45.40 18.49 51.78
N TRP A 282 44.47 17.53 51.88
CA TRP A 282 44.04 16.85 53.09
C TRP A 282 42.85 15.92 52.75
N GLU A 283 43.03 14.63 52.92
CA GLU A 283 41.98 13.68 53.28
C GLU A 283 41.77 13.69 54.81
N PRO A 284 40.83 13.04 55.46
CA PRO A 284 39.89 11.97 55.06
C PRO A 284 38.48 12.13 55.70
N GLY A 285 37.59 11.16 55.39
CA GLY A 285 36.44 10.86 56.27
C GLY A 285 35.21 10.36 55.55
N ALA A 286 35.06 9.11 55.43
CA ALA A 286 34.08 8.10 55.78
C ALA A 286 32.55 8.39 55.70
N GLU A 287 31.85 7.39 55.19
CA GLU A 287 30.52 6.89 55.54
C GLU A 287 29.26 7.50 54.89
N GLY A 288 28.50 6.60 54.27
CA GLY A 288 27.06 6.80 54.06
C GLY A 288 26.49 6.08 52.83
N ALA A 289 26.28 4.78 52.97
CA ALA A 289 25.51 3.98 52.03
C ALA A 289 24.06 4.46 51.98
N GLN A 290 23.50 4.66 50.76
CA GLN A 290 22.07 4.44 50.52
C GLN A 290 21.80 4.13 49.04
N THR A 291 21.40 2.90 48.83
CA THR A 291 20.74 2.30 47.69
C THR A 291 19.52 3.10 47.24
N ARG A 292 19.47 3.51 45.98
CA ARG A 292 18.20 3.84 45.33
C ARG A 292 18.16 3.21 43.93
N THR A 293 17.21 2.29 43.78
CA THR A 293 16.70 1.66 42.57
C THR A 293 16.23 2.67 41.55
N PRO A 294 16.43 2.42 40.26
CA PRO A 294 15.87 3.27 39.19
C PRO A 294 14.44 2.85 38.84
N LEU A 295 13.55 3.82 38.90
CA LEU A 295 12.17 3.75 38.41
C LEU A 295 12.12 3.78 36.87
N SER A 296 11.36 2.85 36.35
CA SER A 296 10.92 2.74 34.93
C SER A 296 10.11 3.98 34.49
N PRO A 297 10.29 4.47 33.28
CA PRO A 297 9.37 5.48 32.73
C PRO A 297 8.16 4.79 32.07
N LYS A 298 7.03 5.29 32.45
CA LYS A 298 5.69 4.93 32.01
C LYS A 298 5.47 5.29 30.54
N THR A 299 4.87 4.35 29.85
CA THR A 299 4.03 4.45 28.65
C THR A 299 3.06 5.63 28.74
N CYS A 300 3.01 6.47 27.73
CA CYS A 300 1.85 7.32 27.44
C CYS A 300 1.26 6.91 26.10
N CYS A 301 0.02 6.41 26.19
CA CYS A 301 -0.94 6.29 25.10
C CYS A 301 -1.47 7.68 24.72
N GLN A 302 -1.53 7.96 23.43
CA GLN A 302 -2.73 8.46 22.74
C GLN A 302 -2.55 8.30 21.22
#